data_8879e2aae46ea05a86071b180ded309d
#
_entry.id   8879e2aae46ea05a86071b180ded309d
#
_cell.length_a   1.000
_cell.length_b   1.000
_cell.length_c   1.000
_cell.angle_alpha   90.00
_cell.angle_beta   90.00
_cell.angle_gamma   90.00
#
_symmetry.space_group_name_H-M   'P 1'
#
loop_
_entity.id
_entity.type
_entity.pdbx_description
1 polymer ?
#
loop_
_entity_poly.entity_id
_entity_poly.type
_entity_poly.pdbx_seq_one_letter_code
_entity_poly.pdbx_strand_id
1 'polypeptide(L)'
;MLEIEYNYPLYRPPSEANSLIFQVTLGCSFNKCSFCNMYRTKEYEERPWEEIKAEIDLASNAFPQANRVFLGDGDALNLPTDRLILIIGYLRSKFPALKRIASYAMPRNILQKNDEDMDRLRHAGLGMLYLGVETGNDILLKKVTKGATGTGILKACQKAQSHKYTLSCMVILGLGGRTYTRQHTEDTSKLVSAVSPDYLAALNLQLEKGIYDEFLGKFGEPFIPLEDTEILNELGRLIAQIKPQRPIIFRANHASNVYSIGGTLPNDKAKLLSLIEDLKRSPGLLKPKVLRRF
;
A
#
# COMPACT_ATOMS: atom_id res chain seq x y z
N MET A 1 6.21 20.88 24.37
CA MET A 1 5.67 20.52 23.05
C MET A 1 6.58 19.42 22.53
N LEU A 2 6.03 18.26 22.15
CA LEU A 2 6.85 17.20 21.60
C LEU A 2 7.11 17.54 20.14
N GLU A 3 8.37 17.71 19.75
CA GLU A 3 8.75 17.86 18.36
C GLU A 3 9.57 16.65 17.94
N ILE A 4 8.87 15.60 17.46
CA ILE A 4 9.51 14.66 16.55
C ILE A 4 9.67 15.43 15.24
N GLU A 5 10.88 15.68 14.86
CA GLU A 5 11.20 16.37 13.61
C GLU A 5 11.09 15.37 12.45
N TYR A 6 9.94 15.37 11.75
CA TYR A 6 9.77 14.53 10.59
C TYR A 6 10.44 15.11 9.35
N ASN A 7 11.12 14.25 8.61
CA ASN A 7 11.59 14.57 7.27
C ASN A 7 10.42 14.45 6.29
N TYR A 8 9.92 15.58 5.78
CA TYR A 8 8.79 15.64 4.84
C TYR A 8 9.23 15.49 3.37
N PRO A 9 8.34 14.99 2.47
CA PRO A 9 6.99 14.52 2.71
C PRO A 9 6.94 13.20 3.48
N LEU A 10 5.91 13.02 4.30
CA LEU A 10 5.69 11.81 5.11
C LEU A 10 4.35 11.18 4.73
N TYR A 11 4.36 9.91 4.40
CA TYR A 11 3.18 9.17 3.97
C TYR A 11 2.90 7.97 4.86
N ARG A 12 1.62 7.71 5.07
CA ARG A 12 1.13 6.50 5.75
C ARG A 12 -0.19 6.07 5.14
N PRO A 13 -0.56 4.78 5.22
CA PRO A 13 -1.90 4.35 4.84
C PRO A 13 -2.98 5.04 5.70
N PRO A 14 -4.16 5.39 5.14
CA PRO A 14 -5.25 5.99 5.92
C PRO A 14 -5.66 5.19 7.17
N SER A 15 -5.53 3.86 7.12
CA SER A 15 -5.79 2.96 8.25
C SER A 15 -4.79 3.10 9.40
N GLU A 16 -3.67 3.78 9.18
CA GLU A 16 -2.64 4.11 10.17
C GLU A 16 -2.74 5.57 10.68
N ALA A 17 -3.86 6.26 10.40
CA ALA A 17 -4.06 7.66 10.82
C ALA A 17 -3.83 7.89 12.33
N ASN A 18 -4.15 6.91 13.16
CA ASN A 18 -3.99 6.95 14.62
C ASN A 18 -2.74 6.22 15.12
N SER A 19 -1.82 5.85 14.25
CA SER A 19 -0.57 5.21 14.63
C SER A 19 0.52 6.26 14.84
N LEU A 20 1.37 6.08 15.85
CA LEU A 20 2.63 6.81 15.91
C LEU A 20 3.48 6.39 14.71
N ILE A 21 4.13 7.35 14.08
CA ILE A 21 5.05 7.07 12.95
C ILE A 21 6.48 7.26 13.45
N PHE A 22 7.32 6.28 13.12
CA PHE A 22 8.77 6.44 13.24
C PHE A 22 9.39 6.21 11.87
N GLN A 23 10.06 7.24 11.34
CA GLN A 23 10.85 7.12 10.12
C GLN A 23 12.13 6.35 10.47
N VAL A 24 12.17 5.06 10.17
CA VAL A 24 13.35 4.23 10.38
C VAL A 24 14.26 4.21 9.16
N THR A 25 13.69 4.57 8.01
CA THR A 25 14.39 4.93 6.78
C THR A 25 13.83 6.24 6.24
N LEU A 26 14.56 6.92 5.37
CA LEU A 26 14.06 8.02 4.56
C LEU A 26 13.90 7.55 3.11
N GLY A 27 12.87 8.06 2.43
CA GLY A 27 12.64 7.77 1.02
C GLY A 27 12.21 6.33 0.74
N CYS A 28 12.49 5.89 -0.49
CA CYS A 28 12.20 4.55 -0.99
C CYS A 28 13.42 4.00 -1.73
N SER A 29 13.91 2.81 -1.35
CA SER A 29 15.13 2.23 -1.93
C SER A 29 15.00 1.89 -3.42
N PHE A 30 13.80 1.70 -3.92
CA PHE A 30 13.55 1.48 -5.34
C PHE A 30 13.30 2.79 -6.10
N ASN A 31 12.41 3.63 -5.64
CA ASN A 31 12.04 4.99 -6.10
C ASN A 31 11.97 5.21 -7.64
N LYS A 32 11.64 4.15 -8.42
CA LYS A 32 11.62 4.18 -9.90
C LYS A 32 10.23 3.96 -10.51
N CYS A 33 9.19 3.71 -9.67
CA CYS A 33 7.83 3.53 -10.14
C CYS A 33 7.33 4.82 -10.78
N SER A 34 7.03 4.81 -12.08
CA SER A 34 6.69 6.03 -12.83
C SER A 34 5.37 6.69 -12.41
N PHE A 35 4.51 5.96 -11.71
CA PHE A 35 3.23 6.47 -11.19
C PHE A 35 3.34 7.06 -9.77
N CYS A 36 4.48 6.90 -9.09
CA CYS A 36 4.64 7.25 -7.68
C CYS A 36 5.51 8.49 -7.51
N ASN A 37 4.97 9.54 -6.92
CA ASN A 37 5.69 10.79 -6.61
C ASN A 37 6.07 10.92 -5.12
N MET A 38 5.68 9.96 -4.27
CA MET A 38 5.74 10.08 -2.81
C MET A 38 7.14 10.43 -2.29
N TYR A 39 8.19 9.82 -2.84
CA TYR A 39 9.55 9.97 -2.32
C TYR A 39 10.55 10.44 -3.39
N ARG A 40 10.11 11.07 -4.49
CA ARG A 40 11.00 11.54 -5.57
C ARG A 40 11.99 12.60 -5.12
N THR A 41 11.66 13.36 -4.11
CA THR A 41 12.50 14.42 -3.54
C THR A 41 13.42 13.94 -2.43
N LYS A 42 13.40 12.64 -2.10
CA LYS A 42 14.21 12.03 -1.05
C LYS A 42 15.19 11.01 -1.63
N GLU A 43 16.39 11.02 -1.14
CA GLU A 43 17.32 9.90 -1.27
C GLU A 43 16.98 8.82 -0.24
N TYR A 44 17.25 7.56 -0.59
CA TYR A 44 17.06 6.48 0.38
C TYR A 44 18.20 6.49 1.39
N GLU A 45 17.83 6.51 2.66
CA GLU A 45 18.77 6.49 3.78
C GLU A 45 18.24 5.61 4.92
N GLU A 46 19.12 4.86 5.57
CA GLU A 46 18.86 4.17 6.82
C GLU A 46 19.19 5.11 7.98
N ARG A 47 18.21 5.49 8.77
CA ARG A 47 18.43 6.48 9.84
C ARG A 47 19.27 5.91 10.99
N PRO A 48 20.16 6.73 11.60
CA PRO A 48 20.96 6.35 12.76
C PRO A 48 20.08 5.84 13.92
N TRP A 49 20.58 4.82 14.62
CA TRP A 49 19.87 4.26 15.76
C TRP A 49 19.61 5.28 16.87
N GLU A 50 20.59 6.10 17.18
CA GLU A 50 20.51 7.06 18.27
C GLU A 50 19.40 8.11 18.06
N GLU A 51 19.18 8.52 16.81
CA GLU A 51 18.09 9.42 16.45
C GLU A 51 16.74 8.75 16.64
N ILE A 52 16.56 7.54 16.08
CA ILE A 52 15.32 6.76 16.20
C ILE A 52 15.02 6.49 17.68
N LYS A 53 16.04 6.13 18.46
CA LYS A 53 15.93 5.88 19.90
C LYS A 53 15.47 7.13 20.66
N ALA A 54 16.06 8.29 20.38
CA ALA A 54 15.67 9.55 21.01
C ALA A 54 14.21 9.92 20.68
N GLU A 55 13.77 9.75 19.45
CA GLU A 55 12.38 9.97 19.04
C GLU A 55 11.41 9.02 19.75
N ILE A 56 11.78 7.75 19.92
CA ILE A 56 10.97 6.76 20.66
C ILE A 56 10.85 7.17 22.12
N ASP A 57 11.95 7.60 22.75
CA ASP A 57 11.96 8.08 24.14
C ASP A 57 11.04 9.30 24.31
N LEU A 58 11.15 10.29 23.43
CA LEU A 58 10.27 11.45 23.42
C LEU A 58 8.79 11.05 23.25
N ALA A 59 8.49 10.24 22.24
CA ALA A 59 7.12 9.81 21.97
C ALA A 59 6.51 8.99 23.11
N SER A 60 7.30 8.15 23.78
CA SER A 60 6.82 7.33 24.90
C SER A 60 6.41 8.16 26.10
N ASN A 61 7.08 9.28 26.36
CA ASN A 61 6.72 10.21 27.42
C ASN A 61 5.41 10.95 27.14
N ALA A 62 5.15 11.30 25.85
CA ALA A 62 3.94 12.04 25.49
C ALA A 62 2.73 11.15 25.20
N PHE A 63 2.96 9.95 24.67
CA PHE A 63 1.90 9.03 24.26
C PHE A 63 2.09 7.64 24.87
N PRO A 64 2.20 7.50 26.21
CA PRO A 64 2.52 6.22 26.87
C PRO A 64 1.49 5.12 26.59
N GLN A 65 0.26 5.50 26.21
CA GLN A 65 -0.82 4.58 25.88
C GLN A 65 -0.93 4.26 24.38
N ALA A 66 0.07 4.67 23.58
CA ALA A 66 0.06 4.35 22.15
C ALA A 66 0.06 2.84 21.93
N ASN A 67 -0.88 2.37 21.12
CA ASN A 67 -1.09 0.95 20.89
C ASN A 67 -0.81 0.52 19.44
N ARG A 68 -0.41 1.47 18.58
CA ARG A 68 -0.09 1.25 17.17
C ARG A 68 1.12 2.08 16.76
N VAL A 69 2.01 1.45 16.03
CA VAL A 69 3.19 2.09 15.43
C VAL A 69 3.24 1.74 13.96
N PHE A 70 3.60 2.72 13.14
CA PHE A 70 3.90 2.54 11.72
C PHE A 70 5.37 2.91 11.48
N LEU A 71 6.14 1.97 10.92
CA LEU A 71 7.53 2.19 10.55
C LEU A 71 7.58 2.74 9.10
N GLY A 72 8.00 3.97 8.96
CA GLY A 72 8.21 4.68 7.69
C GLY A 72 9.70 4.74 7.32
N ASP A 73 10.09 5.28 6.17
CA ASP A 73 9.25 5.76 5.08
C ASP A 73 8.76 4.63 4.15
N GLY A 74 8.99 4.80 2.86
CA GLY A 74 8.43 3.94 1.82
C GLY A 74 9.01 2.52 1.74
N ASP A 75 10.09 2.21 2.46
CA ASP A 75 10.78 0.92 2.35
C ASP A 75 11.45 0.47 3.65
N ALA A 76 10.78 0.63 4.77
CA ALA A 76 11.31 0.26 6.08
C ALA A 76 11.71 -1.23 6.19
N LEU A 77 11.01 -2.14 5.50
CA LEU A 77 11.34 -3.57 5.52
C LEU A 77 12.66 -3.90 4.80
N ASN A 78 13.26 -2.95 4.07
CA ASN A 78 14.58 -3.12 3.46
C ASN A 78 15.71 -3.14 4.49
N LEU A 79 15.51 -2.57 5.67
CA LEU A 79 16.51 -2.61 6.74
C LEU A 79 16.95 -4.04 7.07
N PRO A 80 18.21 -4.23 7.51
CA PRO A 80 18.68 -5.51 8.06
C PRO A 80 17.77 -6.02 9.17
N THR A 81 17.55 -7.32 9.22
CA THR A 81 16.64 -7.97 10.17
C THR A 81 16.98 -7.63 11.61
N ASP A 82 18.26 -7.71 12.00
CA ASP A 82 18.69 -7.39 13.36
C ASP A 82 18.43 -5.94 13.74
N ARG A 83 18.56 -5.02 12.79
CA ARG A 83 18.26 -3.61 12.98
C ARG A 83 16.77 -3.38 13.26
N LEU A 84 15.91 -4.02 12.48
CA LEU A 84 14.47 -3.96 12.70
C LEU A 84 14.08 -4.58 14.06
N ILE A 85 14.68 -5.70 14.43
CA ILE A 85 14.43 -6.36 15.72
C ILE A 85 14.84 -5.44 16.88
N LEU A 86 15.99 -4.77 16.79
CA LEU A 86 16.44 -3.79 17.78
C LEU A 86 15.39 -2.68 17.98
N ILE A 87 14.95 -2.07 16.87
CA ILE A 87 13.95 -0.99 16.89
C ILE A 87 12.62 -1.48 17.48
N ILE A 88 12.12 -2.63 17.02
CA ILE A 88 10.85 -3.20 17.46
C ILE A 88 10.90 -3.58 18.94
N GLY A 89 12.01 -4.18 19.39
CA GLY A 89 12.23 -4.52 20.80
C GLY A 89 12.21 -3.28 21.70
N TYR A 90 12.86 -2.21 21.26
CA TYR A 90 12.87 -0.95 21.98
C TYR A 90 11.48 -0.29 22.02
N LEU A 91 10.76 -0.27 20.90
CA LEU A 91 9.36 0.19 20.88
C LEU A 91 8.49 -0.56 21.88
N ARG A 92 8.61 -1.88 21.94
CA ARG A 92 7.84 -2.70 22.89
C ARG A 92 8.20 -2.43 24.35
N SER A 93 9.47 -2.15 24.64
CA SER A 93 9.90 -1.78 26.01
C SER A 93 9.36 -0.43 26.44
N LYS A 94 9.15 0.51 25.50
CA LYS A 94 8.70 1.87 25.78
C LYS A 94 7.18 2.05 25.73
N PHE A 95 6.47 1.21 24.98
CA PHE A 95 5.01 1.26 24.81
C PHE A 95 4.36 -0.04 25.28
N PRO A 96 4.07 -0.20 26.59
CA PRO A 96 3.48 -1.43 27.14
C PRO A 96 2.11 -1.79 26.51
N ALA A 97 1.35 -0.77 26.04
CA ALA A 97 0.07 -0.95 25.38
C ALA A 97 0.17 -1.32 23.88
N LEU A 98 1.38 -1.47 23.34
CA LEU A 98 1.61 -1.66 21.89
C LEU A 98 1.07 -3.01 21.39
N LYS A 99 0.03 -2.95 20.55
CA LYS A 99 -0.66 -4.11 19.99
C LYS A 99 -0.27 -4.38 18.54
N ARG A 100 0.12 -3.34 17.78
CA ARG A 100 0.40 -3.46 16.36
C ARG A 100 1.60 -2.62 15.95
N ILE A 101 2.53 -3.26 15.25
CA ILE A 101 3.57 -2.60 14.48
C ILE A 101 3.35 -2.99 13.00
N ALA A 102 3.33 -2.00 12.13
CA ALA A 102 3.13 -2.16 10.70
C ALA A 102 4.20 -1.41 9.91
N SER A 103 4.44 -1.82 8.66
CA SER A 103 5.30 -1.08 7.73
C SER A 103 4.88 -1.27 6.29
N TYR A 104 5.38 -0.40 5.39
CA TYR A 104 5.39 -0.72 3.98
C TYR A 104 6.37 -1.86 3.70
N ALA A 105 6.05 -2.64 2.67
CA ALA A 105 6.91 -3.71 2.18
C ALA A 105 6.83 -3.78 0.65
N MET A 106 7.96 -3.97 -0.01
CA MET A 106 7.99 -4.33 -1.42
C MET A 106 8.10 -5.85 -1.58
N PRO A 107 7.59 -6.43 -2.69
CA PRO A 107 7.73 -7.87 -2.95
C PRO A 107 9.17 -8.36 -2.81
N ARG A 108 10.14 -7.59 -3.31
CA ARG A 108 11.57 -7.93 -3.23
C ARG A 108 12.09 -8.02 -1.79
N ASN A 109 11.65 -7.14 -0.88
CA ASN A 109 12.10 -7.19 0.52
C ASN A 109 11.69 -8.49 1.19
N ILE A 110 10.42 -8.92 0.96
CA ILE A 110 9.89 -10.17 1.50
C ILE A 110 10.63 -11.38 0.92
N LEU A 111 10.92 -11.36 -0.40
CA LEU A 111 11.59 -12.46 -1.07
C LEU A 111 13.09 -12.56 -0.73
N GLN A 112 13.75 -11.44 -0.45
CA GLN A 112 15.17 -11.38 -0.09
C GLN A 112 15.46 -11.84 1.34
N LYS A 113 14.55 -11.56 2.29
CA LYS A 113 14.68 -12.11 3.64
C LYS A 113 14.44 -13.62 3.60
N ASN A 114 15.29 -14.40 4.29
CA ASN A 114 15.06 -15.83 4.43
C ASN A 114 13.86 -16.13 5.36
N ASP A 115 13.48 -17.38 5.51
CA ASP A 115 12.31 -17.74 6.31
C ASP A 115 12.55 -17.52 7.80
N GLU A 116 13.78 -17.75 8.28
CA GLU A 116 14.17 -17.47 9.66
C GLU A 116 14.04 -15.96 9.98
N ASP A 117 14.51 -15.09 9.08
CA ASP A 117 14.39 -13.65 9.23
C ASP A 117 12.92 -13.20 9.29
N MET A 118 12.07 -13.77 8.44
CA MET A 118 10.63 -13.47 8.46
C MET A 118 10.01 -13.90 9.79
N ASP A 119 10.34 -15.08 10.30
CA ASP A 119 9.86 -15.56 11.60
C ASP A 119 10.37 -14.71 12.76
N ARG A 120 11.65 -14.35 12.77
CA ARG A 120 12.26 -13.51 13.81
C ARG A 120 11.58 -12.11 13.87
N LEU A 121 11.35 -11.48 12.74
CA LEU A 121 10.66 -10.19 12.67
C LEU A 121 9.20 -10.32 13.12
N ARG A 122 8.53 -11.40 12.74
CA ARG A 122 7.15 -11.67 13.18
C ARG A 122 7.07 -11.87 14.69
N HIS A 123 7.98 -12.64 15.28
CA HIS A 123 8.06 -12.86 16.73
C HIS A 123 8.45 -11.59 17.50
N ALA A 124 9.34 -10.77 16.94
CA ALA A 124 9.67 -9.47 17.52
C ALA A 124 8.44 -8.55 17.61
N GLY A 125 7.47 -8.70 16.69
CA GLY A 125 6.22 -7.99 16.75
C GLY A 125 5.81 -7.19 15.51
N LEU A 126 6.57 -7.27 14.40
CA LEU A 126 6.11 -6.74 13.11
C LEU A 126 4.95 -7.61 12.63
N GLY A 127 3.73 -7.10 12.78
CA GLY A 127 2.53 -7.91 12.57
C GLY A 127 1.83 -7.68 11.23
N MET A 128 2.03 -6.51 10.61
CA MET A 128 1.28 -6.12 9.42
C MET A 128 2.16 -5.48 8.35
N LEU A 129 1.98 -5.91 7.11
CA LEU A 129 2.70 -5.40 5.95
C LEU A 129 1.71 -4.76 4.96
N TYR A 130 2.04 -3.56 4.50
CA TYR A 130 1.35 -2.86 3.42
C TYR A 130 2.12 -3.04 2.13
N LEU A 131 1.52 -3.70 1.16
CA LEU A 131 2.17 -4.09 -0.08
C LEU A 131 1.43 -3.54 -1.30
N GLY A 132 2.12 -2.71 -2.09
CA GLY A 132 1.63 -2.24 -3.38
C GLY A 132 1.70 -3.36 -4.43
N VAL A 133 0.56 -3.93 -4.77
CA VAL A 133 0.38 -4.85 -5.90
C VAL A 133 0.29 -4.06 -7.20
N GLU A 134 -0.46 -2.98 -7.18
CA GLU A 134 -0.83 -2.03 -8.23
C GLU A 134 -1.64 -2.67 -9.36
N THR A 135 -1.14 -3.75 -9.94
CA THR A 135 -1.79 -4.59 -10.97
C THR A 135 -1.25 -6.02 -10.91
N GLY A 136 -2.04 -6.98 -11.40
CA GLY A 136 -1.58 -8.35 -11.65
C GLY A 136 -1.00 -8.55 -13.05
N ASN A 137 -1.07 -7.53 -13.93
CA ASN A 137 -0.68 -7.64 -15.31
C ASN A 137 0.81 -7.30 -15.51
N ASP A 138 1.61 -8.25 -16.01
CA ASP A 138 3.06 -8.10 -16.17
C ASP A 138 3.46 -7.03 -17.18
N ILE A 139 2.65 -6.81 -18.22
CA ILE A 139 2.90 -5.74 -19.20
C ILE A 139 2.81 -4.38 -18.50
N LEU A 140 1.77 -4.17 -17.71
CA LEU A 140 1.60 -2.94 -16.97
C LEU A 140 2.66 -2.76 -15.87
N LEU A 141 3.00 -3.81 -15.12
CA LEU A 141 4.08 -3.76 -14.13
C LEU A 141 5.40 -3.30 -14.75
N LYS A 142 5.70 -3.77 -15.98
CA LYS A 142 6.87 -3.33 -16.74
C LYS A 142 6.74 -1.88 -17.19
N LYS A 143 5.61 -1.49 -17.79
CA LYS A 143 5.35 -0.12 -18.29
C LYS A 143 5.46 0.93 -17.17
N VAL A 144 4.98 0.63 -16.00
CA VAL A 144 5.06 1.55 -14.86
C VAL A 144 6.32 1.38 -14.02
N THR A 145 7.24 0.56 -14.44
CA THR A 145 8.53 0.29 -13.76
C THR A 145 8.34 -0.12 -12.30
N LYS A 146 7.40 -1.04 -12.02
CA LYS A 146 7.14 -1.51 -10.64
C LYS A 146 8.32 -2.29 -10.06
N GLY A 147 9.18 -2.85 -10.88
CA GLY A 147 10.32 -3.67 -10.42
C GLY A 147 9.90 -5.03 -9.85
N ALA A 148 8.72 -5.51 -10.19
CA ALA A 148 8.20 -6.82 -9.80
C ALA A 148 7.35 -7.42 -10.93
N THR A 149 7.15 -8.74 -10.89
CA THR A 149 6.22 -9.47 -11.75
C THR A 149 5.00 -9.94 -10.94
N GLY A 150 3.89 -10.24 -11.60
CA GLY A 150 2.71 -10.81 -10.95
C GLY A 150 3.03 -12.09 -10.18
N THR A 151 3.85 -12.98 -10.76
CA THR A 151 4.34 -14.18 -10.07
C THR A 151 5.22 -13.84 -8.86
N GLY A 152 6.10 -12.84 -8.96
CA GLY A 152 6.92 -12.38 -7.85
C GLY A 152 6.07 -11.79 -6.71
N ILE A 153 5.06 -10.99 -7.04
CA ILE A 153 4.10 -10.45 -6.06
C ILE A 153 3.34 -11.58 -5.37
N LEU A 154 2.84 -12.56 -6.13
CA LEU A 154 2.13 -13.72 -5.57
C LEU A 154 3.01 -14.48 -4.57
N LYS A 155 4.25 -14.83 -4.96
CA LYS A 155 5.20 -15.52 -4.09
C LYS A 155 5.51 -14.73 -2.81
N ALA A 156 5.71 -13.41 -2.93
CA ALA A 156 5.96 -12.54 -1.77
C ALA A 156 4.77 -12.53 -0.80
N CYS A 157 3.55 -12.39 -1.33
CA CYS A 157 2.33 -12.43 -0.50
C CYS A 157 2.15 -13.79 0.19
N GLN A 158 2.33 -14.88 -0.54
CA GLN A 158 2.22 -16.25 0.02
C GLN A 158 3.28 -16.48 1.11
N LYS A 159 4.51 -16.03 0.89
CA LYS A 159 5.57 -16.10 1.90
C LYS A 159 5.20 -15.31 3.15
N ALA A 160 4.78 -14.05 3.02
CA ALA A 160 4.35 -13.26 4.17
C ALA A 160 3.19 -13.93 4.94
N GLN A 161 2.23 -14.53 4.23
CA GLN A 161 1.11 -15.25 4.84
C GLN A 161 1.53 -16.56 5.55
N SER A 162 2.49 -17.31 5.00
CA SER A 162 3.02 -18.51 5.65
C SER A 162 3.67 -18.19 7.00
N HIS A 163 4.31 -17.02 7.11
CA HIS A 163 4.88 -16.47 8.35
C HIS A 163 3.87 -15.65 9.19
N LYS A 164 2.55 -15.78 8.93
CA LYS A 164 1.47 -15.21 9.74
C LYS A 164 1.43 -13.67 9.80
N TYR A 165 1.95 -13.00 8.78
CA TYR A 165 1.74 -11.56 8.65
C TYR A 165 0.33 -11.24 8.20
N THR A 166 -0.27 -10.20 8.76
CA THR A 166 -1.45 -9.57 8.21
C THR A 166 -1.05 -8.77 6.97
N LEU A 167 -1.70 -9.04 5.83
CA LEU A 167 -1.43 -8.35 4.57
C LEU A 167 -2.50 -7.33 4.22
N SER A 168 -2.07 -6.10 3.94
CA SER A 168 -2.87 -5.07 3.28
C SER A 168 -2.31 -4.81 1.88
N CYS A 169 -3.01 -5.30 0.86
CA CYS A 169 -2.62 -5.10 -0.53
C CYS A 169 -3.30 -3.88 -1.13
N MET A 170 -2.61 -3.17 -2.02
CA MET A 170 -3.12 -2.00 -2.72
C MET A 170 -3.07 -2.24 -4.23
N VAL A 171 -4.14 -1.82 -4.94
CA VAL A 171 -4.24 -1.84 -6.40
C VAL A 171 -4.62 -0.46 -6.91
N ILE A 172 -4.20 -0.11 -8.14
CA ILE A 172 -4.44 1.21 -8.70
C ILE A 172 -5.39 1.12 -9.89
N LEU A 173 -6.59 1.65 -9.71
CA LEU A 173 -7.59 1.77 -10.76
C LEU A 173 -7.14 2.81 -11.80
N GLY A 174 -7.40 2.53 -13.07
CA GLY A 174 -7.01 3.38 -14.17
C GLY A 174 -5.55 3.27 -14.60
N LEU A 175 -4.74 2.41 -13.95
CA LEU A 175 -3.31 2.27 -14.23
C LEU A 175 -3.02 1.85 -15.68
N GLY A 176 -3.91 1.10 -16.28
CA GLY A 176 -3.80 0.63 -17.67
C GLY A 176 -4.39 1.58 -18.73
N GLY A 177 -5.00 2.70 -18.31
CA GLY A 177 -5.78 3.53 -19.19
C GLY A 177 -6.87 2.73 -19.93
N ARG A 178 -7.43 3.28 -21.00
CA ARG A 178 -8.47 2.58 -21.80
C ARG A 178 -7.94 1.32 -22.48
N THR A 179 -6.68 1.32 -22.89
CA THR A 179 -6.08 0.22 -23.67
C THR A 179 -5.99 -1.09 -22.86
N TYR A 180 -5.61 -1.02 -21.59
CA TYR A 180 -5.33 -2.22 -20.78
C TYR A 180 -6.34 -2.47 -19.65
N THR A 181 -7.43 -1.69 -19.53
CA THR A 181 -8.39 -1.82 -18.42
C THR A 181 -8.93 -3.24 -18.26
N ARG A 182 -9.14 -3.97 -19.37
CA ARG A 182 -9.62 -5.36 -19.33
C ARG A 182 -8.56 -6.31 -18.78
N GLN A 183 -7.37 -6.30 -19.37
CA GLN A 183 -6.25 -7.16 -18.92
C GLN A 183 -5.86 -6.85 -17.48
N HIS A 184 -5.84 -5.56 -17.13
CA HIS A 184 -5.61 -5.10 -15.76
C HIS A 184 -6.58 -5.74 -14.78
N THR A 185 -7.89 -5.67 -15.04
CA THR A 185 -8.91 -6.25 -14.14
C THR A 185 -8.85 -7.77 -14.09
N GLU A 186 -8.68 -8.45 -15.22
CA GLU A 186 -8.60 -9.91 -15.29
C GLU A 186 -7.41 -10.47 -14.52
N ASP A 187 -6.21 -9.93 -14.74
CA ASP A 187 -4.99 -10.44 -14.11
C ASP A 187 -4.89 -10.03 -12.63
N THR A 188 -5.34 -8.80 -12.28
CA THR A 188 -5.37 -8.34 -10.90
C THR A 188 -6.36 -9.15 -10.08
N SER A 189 -7.56 -9.45 -10.62
CA SER A 189 -8.55 -10.26 -9.91
C SER A 189 -8.07 -11.70 -9.69
N LYS A 190 -7.37 -12.30 -10.66
CA LYS A 190 -6.74 -13.62 -10.51
C LYS A 190 -5.69 -13.60 -9.38
N LEU A 191 -4.77 -12.62 -9.41
CA LEU A 191 -3.74 -12.48 -8.41
C LEU A 191 -4.34 -12.27 -7.01
N VAL A 192 -5.28 -11.32 -6.86
CA VAL A 192 -5.94 -11.04 -5.58
C VAL A 192 -6.71 -12.25 -5.08
N SER A 193 -7.36 -13.00 -5.96
CA SER A 193 -8.06 -14.25 -5.58
C SER A 193 -7.10 -15.32 -5.06
N ALA A 194 -5.96 -15.48 -5.71
CA ALA A 194 -4.93 -16.43 -5.30
C ALA A 194 -4.25 -16.04 -3.98
N VAL A 195 -4.00 -14.75 -3.75
CA VAL A 195 -3.44 -14.23 -2.49
C VAL A 195 -4.49 -14.23 -1.38
N SER A 196 -5.70 -13.78 -1.66
CA SER A 196 -6.75 -13.52 -0.66
C SER A 196 -6.20 -12.75 0.55
N PRO A 197 -5.70 -11.50 0.38
CA PRO A 197 -5.12 -10.73 1.48
C PRO A 197 -6.16 -10.40 2.55
N ASP A 198 -5.74 -10.05 3.76
CA ASP A 198 -6.67 -9.65 4.83
C ASP A 198 -7.39 -8.34 4.48
N TYR A 199 -6.65 -7.42 3.83
CA TYR A 199 -7.18 -6.13 3.38
C TYR A 199 -6.81 -5.90 1.91
N LEU A 200 -7.76 -5.37 1.15
CA LEU A 200 -7.53 -4.91 -0.23
C LEU A 200 -8.01 -3.46 -0.35
N ALA A 201 -7.09 -2.56 -0.66
CA ALA A 201 -7.40 -1.18 -0.98
C ALA A 201 -7.32 -0.94 -2.49
N ALA A 202 -8.32 -0.29 -3.08
CA ALA A 202 -8.29 0.20 -4.45
C ALA A 202 -8.20 1.73 -4.46
N LEU A 203 -7.16 2.27 -5.10
CA LEU A 203 -6.89 3.69 -5.24
C LEU A 203 -7.04 4.08 -6.70
N ASN A 204 -7.42 5.32 -7.00
CA ASN A 204 -7.39 5.80 -8.38
C ASN A 204 -6.01 6.35 -8.73
N LEU A 205 -5.55 6.08 -9.95
CA LEU A 205 -4.34 6.68 -10.49
C LEU A 205 -4.43 8.21 -10.43
N GLN A 206 -3.43 8.82 -9.82
CA GLN A 206 -3.22 10.26 -9.81
C GLN A 206 -1.81 10.53 -10.36
N LEU A 207 -1.72 11.17 -11.50
CA LEU A 207 -0.44 11.58 -12.09
C LEU A 207 -0.19 13.05 -11.79
N GLU A 208 0.68 13.31 -10.85
CA GLU A 208 1.13 14.66 -10.54
C GLU A 208 2.03 15.21 -11.65
N LYS A 209 2.09 16.54 -11.79
CA LYS A 209 2.92 17.21 -12.81
C LYS A 209 4.36 16.71 -12.83
N GLY A 210 4.96 16.48 -11.66
CA GLY A 210 6.37 16.09 -11.54
C GLY A 210 6.72 14.72 -12.10
N ILE A 211 5.74 13.84 -12.32
CA ILE A 211 5.96 12.47 -12.84
C ILE A 211 5.21 12.19 -14.14
N TYR A 212 4.38 13.13 -14.61
CA TYR A 212 3.49 12.91 -15.75
C TYR A 212 4.24 12.51 -17.03
N ASP A 213 5.26 13.29 -17.39
CA ASP A 213 6.04 13.05 -18.61
C ASP A 213 6.88 11.76 -18.49
N GLU A 214 7.43 11.48 -17.31
CA GLU A 214 8.13 10.21 -17.05
C GLU A 214 7.19 9.03 -17.21
N PHE A 215 5.98 9.14 -16.65
CA PHE A 215 4.97 8.08 -16.77
C PHE A 215 4.63 7.82 -18.24
N LEU A 216 4.33 8.85 -19.03
CA LEU A 216 4.01 8.71 -20.44
C LEU A 216 5.17 8.12 -21.24
N GLY A 217 6.39 8.60 -21.00
CA GLY A 217 7.59 8.10 -21.66
C GLY A 217 7.84 6.62 -21.38
N LYS A 218 7.66 6.18 -20.13
CA LYS A 218 7.82 4.78 -19.74
C LYS A 218 6.66 3.89 -20.16
N PHE A 219 5.45 4.45 -20.23
CA PHE A 219 4.29 3.73 -20.75
C PHE A 219 4.49 3.33 -22.23
N GLY A 220 5.21 4.15 -22.99
CA GLY A 220 5.78 3.81 -24.30
C GLY A 220 4.77 3.75 -25.45
N GLU A 221 3.54 4.22 -25.22
CA GLU A 221 2.46 4.33 -26.20
C GLU A 221 1.41 5.34 -25.72
N PRO A 222 0.48 5.83 -26.54
CA PRO A 222 -0.53 6.78 -26.12
C PRO A 222 -1.34 6.28 -24.90
N PHE A 223 -1.31 7.05 -23.82
CA PHE A 223 -2.07 6.76 -22.61
C PHE A 223 -3.35 7.60 -22.59
N ILE A 224 -4.49 6.95 -22.62
CA ILE A 224 -5.81 7.59 -22.51
C ILE A 224 -6.36 7.25 -21.12
N PRO A 225 -6.39 8.22 -20.18
CA PRO A 225 -6.90 7.98 -18.84
C PRO A 225 -8.38 7.61 -18.85
N LEU A 226 -8.81 6.86 -17.85
CA LEU A 226 -10.22 6.53 -17.66
C LEU A 226 -10.98 7.73 -17.08
N GLU A 227 -12.18 7.96 -17.59
CA GLU A 227 -13.14 8.86 -16.97
C GLU A 227 -13.84 8.21 -15.78
N ASP A 228 -14.52 9.00 -14.95
CA ASP A 228 -15.10 8.55 -13.68
C ASP A 228 -16.02 7.33 -13.84
N THR A 229 -16.87 7.31 -14.87
CA THR A 229 -17.74 6.16 -15.15
C THR A 229 -16.94 4.93 -15.59
N GLU A 230 -15.83 5.13 -16.32
CA GLU A 230 -14.93 4.05 -16.74
C GLU A 230 -14.17 3.49 -15.53
N ILE A 231 -13.75 4.33 -14.58
CA ILE A 231 -13.17 3.90 -13.29
C ILE A 231 -14.17 3.04 -12.49
N LEU A 232 -15.45 3.46 -12.41
CA LEU A 232 -16.49 2.68 -11.75
C LEU A 232 -16.70 1.33 -12.47
N ASN A 233 -16.67 1.31 -13.80
CA ASN A 233 -16.76 0.07 -14.59
C ASN A 233 -15.56 -0.85 -14.31
N GLU A 234 -14.34 -0.31 -14.25
CA GLU A 234 -13.14 -1.06 -13.93
C GLU A 234 -13.21 -1.65 -12.52
N LEU A 235 -13.61 -0.86 -11.52
CA LEU A 235 -13.83 -1.30 -10.14
C LEU A 235 -14.91 -2.41 -10.06
N GLY A 236 -16.02 -2.24 -10.77
CA GLY A 236 -17.10 -3.24 -10.83
C GLY A 236 -16.61 -4.56 -11.40
N ARG A 237 -15.85 -4.53 -12.51
CA ARG A 237 -15.23 -5.74 -13.10
C ARG A 237 -14.26 -6.41 -12.16
N LEU A 238 -13.40 -5.63 -11.50
CA LEU A 238 -12.44 -6.15 -10.52
C LEU A 238 -13.18 -6.89 -9.40
N ILE A 239 -14.16 -6.26 -8.74
CA ILE A 239 -14.95 -6.85 -7.66
C ILE A 239 -15.71 -8.10 -8.14
N ALA A 240 -16.33 -8.06 -9.33
CA ALA A 240 -17.10 -9.19 -9.87
C ALA A 240 -16.22 -10.43 -10.08
N GLN A 241 -14.98 -10.25 -10.52
CA GLN A 241 -14.06 -11.33 -10.88
C GLN A 241 -13.27 -11.87 -9.66
N ILE A 242 -13.09 -11.11 -8.58
CA ILE A 242 -12.40 -11.60 -7.36
C ILE A 242 -13.20 -12.75 -6.74
N LYS A 243 -12.53 -13.90 -6.59
CA LYS A 243 -13.04 -15.14 -5.96
C LYS A 243 -12.09 -15.55 -4.82
N PRO A 244 -12.15 -14.91 -3.67
CA PRO A 244 -11.18 -15.12 -2.61
C PRO A 244 -11.44 -16.46 -1.88
N GLN A 245 -10.38 -17.10 -1.40
CA GLN A 245 -10.43 -18.32 -0.60
C GLN A 245 -10.78 -18.05 0.87
N ARG A 246 -10.60 -16.81 1.32
CA ARG A 246 -10.96 -16.31 2.66
C ARG A 246 -11.49 -14.88 2.56
N PRO A 247 -12.27 -14.40 3.54
CA PRO A 247 -12.82 -13.05 3.49
C PRO A 247 -11.74 -11.98 3.35
N ILE A 248 -11.97 -10.99 2.47
CA ILE A 248 -11.10 -9.82 2.26
C ILE A 248 -11.88 -8.57 2.69
N ILE A 249 -11.32 -7.79 3.60
CA ILE A 249 -11.84 -6.46 3.92
C ILE A 249 -11.45 -5.52 2.77
N PHE A 250 -12.43 -5.16 1.95
CA PHE A 250 -12.23 -4.31 0.78
C PHE A 250 -12.54 -2.84 1.09
N ARG A 251 -11.70 -1.93 0.61
CA ARG A 251 -11.86 -0.48 0.72
C ARG A 251 -11.44 0.21 -0.58
N ALA A 252 -12.29 1.13 -1.07
CA ALA A 252 -11.97 2.11 -2.11
C ALA A 252 -12.41 3.49 -1.58
N ASN A 253 -11.78 3.93 -0.49
CA ASN A 253 -12.12 5.14 0.26
C ASN A 253 -10.93 6.09 0.43
N HIS A 254 -9.88 5.90 -0.36
CA HIS A 254 -8.75 6.82 -0.41
C HIS A 254 -9.19 8.19 -0.97
N ALA A 255 -8.44 9.24 -0.66
CA ALA A 255 -8.74 10.59 -1.14
C ALA A 255 -8.81 10.70 -2.66
N SER A 256 -8.05 9.87 -3.40
CA SER A 256 -8.07 9.80 -4.88
C SER A 256 -9.34 9.19 -5.47
N ASN A 257 -10.12 8.41 -4.72
CA ASN A 257 -11.27 7.69 -5.25
C ASN A 257 -12.43 8.62 -5.62
N VAL A 258 -13.16 8.23 -6.65
CA VAL A 258 -14.36 8.96 -7.14
C VAL A 258 -15.52 8.91 -6.14
N TYR A 259 -15.57 7.87 -5.33
CA TYR A 259 -16.55 7.67 -4.26
C TYR A 259 -15.96 6.74 -3.19
N SER A 260 -16.44 6.86 -1.96
CA SER A 260 -16.00 5.99 -0.86
C SER A 260 -16.84 4.73 -0.80
N ILE A 261 -16.21 3.59 -1.14
CA ILE A 261 -16.85 2.27 -1.17
C ILE A 261 -16.09 1.30 -0.26
N GLY A 262 -16.82 0.44 0.46
CA GLY A 262 -16.20 -0.59 1.29
C GLY A 262 -17.16 -1.70 1.67
N GLY A 263 -16.59 -2.88 1.92
CA GLY A 263 -17.32 -4.09 2.31
C GLY A 263 -16.38 -5.26 2.56
N THR A 264 -16.91 -6.45 2.72
CA THR A 264 -16.16 -7.70 2.88
C THR A 264 -16.46 -8.63 1.70
N LEU A 265 -15.44 -9.00 0.94
CA LEU A 265 -15.58 -9.97 -0.15
C LEU A 265 -15.40 -11.39 0.37
N PRO A 266 -16.19 -12.38 -0.10
CA PRO A 266 -17.22 -12.26 -1.14
C PRO A 266 -18.60 -11.80 -0.61
N ASN A 267 -18.79 -11.66 0.69
CA ASN A 267 -20.10 -11.51 1.34
C ASN A 267 -20.89 -10.29 0.81
N ASP A 268 -20.23 -9.15 0.70
CA ASP A 268 -20.85 -7.90 0.25
C ASP A 268 -20.77 -7.69 -1.27
N LYS A 269 -20.30 -8.69 -2.05
CA LYS A 269 -20.08 -8.53 -3.50
C LYS A 269 -21.29 -7.97 -4.24
N ALA A 270 -22.46 -8.58 -4.06
CA ALA A 270 -23.69 -8.15 -4.74
C ALA A 270 -24.07 -6.71 -4.38
N LYS A 271 -23.98 -6.36 -3.08
CA LYS A 271 -24.24 -5.00 -2.58
C LYS A 271 -23.28 -3.97 -3.19
N LEU A 272 -21.99 -4.30 -3.25
CA LEU A 272 -20.97 -3.42 -3.82
C LEU A 272 -21.21 -3.19 -5.32
N LEU A 273 -21.55 -4.22 -6.06
CA LEU A 273 -21.86 -4.12 -7.50
C LEU A 273 -23.14 -3.30 -7.73
N SER A 274 -24.20 -3.50 -6.94
CA SER A 274 -25.40 -2.66 -7.02
C SER A 274 -25.10 -1.18 -6.76
N LEU A 275 -24.33 -0.88 -5.71
CA LEU A 275 -23.91 0.50 -5.40
C LEU A 275 -23.12 1.13 -6.56
N ILE A 276 -22.22 0.39 -7.20
CA ILE A 276 -21.46 0.88 -8.36
C ILE A 276 -22.40 1.23 -9.52
N GLU A 277 -23.41 0.39 -9.81
CA GLU A 277 -24.39 0.67 -10.86
C GLU A 277 -25.25 1.91 -10.53
N ASP A 278 -25.60 2.11 -9.26
CA ASP A 278 -26.34 3.30 -8.83
C ASP A 278 -25.50 4.58 -8.99
N LEU A 279 -24.22 4.53 -8.61
CA LEU A 279 -23.27 5.65 -8.78
C LEU A 279 -23.06 6.01 -10.25
N LYS A 280 -23.02 5.05 -11.14
CA LYS A 280 -22.92 5.31 -12.61
C LYS A 280 -24.14 6.06 -13.13
N ARG A 281 -25.33 5.79 -12.58
CA ARG A 281 -26.58 6.48 -12.93
C ARG A 281 -26.70 7.86 -12.29
N SER A 282 -25.92 8.15 -11.26
CA SER A 282 -25.98 9.40 -10.48
C SER A 282 -24.64 10.11 -10.38
N PRO A 283 -24.09 10.62 -11.52
CA PRO A 283 -22.75 11.24 -11.54
C PRO A 283 -22.56 12.42 -10.56
N GLY A 284 -23.65 13.09 -10.19
CA GLY A 284 -23.64 14.20 -9.21
C GLY A 284 -23.22 13.77 -7.79
N LEU A 285 -23.24 12.48 -7.48
CA LEU A 285 -22.77 11.94 -6.21
C LEU A 285 -21.26 11.70 -6.18
N LEU A 286 -20.59 11.78 -7.33
CA LEU A 286 -19.16 11.51 -7.41
C LEU A 286 -18.36 12.69 -6.90
N LYS A 287 -17.27 12.40 -6.21
CA LYS A 287 -16.36 13.41 -5.68
C LYS A 287 -15.74 14.21 -6.83
N PRO A 288 -15.84 15.53 -6.86
CA PRO A 288 -15.24 16.37 -7.89
C PRO A 288 -13.73 16.14 -8.01
N LYS A 289 -13.17 16.18 -9.23
CA LYS A 289 -11.73 15.95 -9.48
C LYS A 289 -10.84 16.87 -8.63
N VAL A 290 -11.22 18.12 -8.43
CA VAL A 290 -10.48 19.12 -7.62
C VAL A 290 -10.37 18.77 -6.13
N LEU A 291 -11.24 17.92 -5.62
CA LEU A 291 -11.24 17.47 -4.23
C LEU A 291 -10.51 16.12 -4.03
N ARG A 292 -10.03 15.50 -5.10
CA ARG A 292 -9.26 14.26 -5.03
C ARG A 292 -7.78 14.58 -4.87
N ARG A 293 -7.19 14.10 -3.80
CA ARG A 293 -5.79 14.36 -3.45
C ARG A 293 -5.07 13.06 -3.12
N PHE A 294 -3.75 13.12 -3.17
CA PHE A 294 -2.87 12.15 -2.52
C PHE A 294 -2.71 12.46 -1.05
#